data_3c42487fe6a29d661baf8257d6464c59
#
_entry.id   3c42487fe6a29d661baf8257d6464c59
#
_cell.length_a   1.000
_cell.length_b   1.000
_cell.length_c   1.000
_cell.angle_alpha   90.00
_cell.angle_beta   90.00
_cell.angle_gamma   90.00
#
_symmetry.space_group_name_H-M   'P 1'
#
loop_
_entity.id
_entity.type
_entity.pdbx_description
1 polymer ?
#
loop_
_entity_poly.entity_id
_entity_poly.type
_entity_poly.pdbx_seq_one_letter_code
_entity_poly.pdbx_strand_id
1 'polypeptide(L)'
;MGPIEVPADRYWGAQTQRSLHHFAIGDPQAERMPQEIIHAMGLLKLACAQVNDEAGRLPEGVGPLIMAAAREVADGQLDDHFPLYIWQTGSGTQSNMNTNEVIANRAIELAGGVVGGKDPVHPNDHVNKSQSSNDTFPTAMHIAAVGVIGQ
;
A
#
# COMPACT_ATOMS: atom_id res chain seq x y z
N MET A 1 -6.14 18.35 -9.41
CA MET A 1 -7.18 17.33 -9.59
C MET A 1 -8.32 17.65 -8.62
N GLY A 2 -9.57 17.49 -9.06
CA GLY A 2 -10.74 17.79 -8.21
C GLY A 2 -10.92 16.80 -7.05
N PRO A 3 -11.89 17.06 -6.15
CA PRO A 3 -12.24 16.13 -5.09
C PRO A 3 -12.78 14.81 -5.67
N ILE A 4 -12.63 13.72 -4.92
CA ILE A 4 -13.16 12.40 -5.24
C ILE A 4 -13.65 11.76 -3.96
N GLU A 5 -14.82 11.12 -4.00
CA GLU A 5 -15.36 10.39 -2.87
C GLU A 5 -14.72 9.01 -2.77
N VAL A 6 -14.36 8.61 -1.55
CA VAL A 6 -13.81 7.31 -1.21
C VAL A 6 -14.74 6.66 -0.18
N PRO A 7 -15.05 5.36 -0.29
CA PRO A 7 -15.88 4.68 0.72
C PRO A 7 -15.28 4.81 2.12
N ALA A 8 -16.12 5.19 3.10
CA ALA A 8 -15.66 5.48 4.46
C ALA A 8 -15.18 4.23 5.24
N ASP A 9 -15.56 3.05 4.77
CA ASP A 9 -15.20 1.75 5.34
C ASP A 9 -13.94 1.14 4.71
N ARG A 10 -13.19 1.94 3.92
CA ARG A 10 -12.00 1.49 3.21
C ARG A 10 -10.76 2.29 3.59
N TYR A 11 -9.61 1.59 3.65
CA TYR A 11 -8.33 2.24 3.92
C TYR A 11 -7.64 2.79 2.66
N TRP A 12 -8.09 2.43 1.45
CA TRP A 12 -7.52 3.11 0.27
C TRP A 12 -7.93 4.57 0.22
N GLY A 13 -7.21 5.37 -0.56
CA GLY A 13 -7.44 6.79 -0.67
C GLY A 13 -7.78 7.24 -2.09
N ALA A 14 -7.61 8.54 -2.32
CA ALA A 14 -8.01 9.19 -3.56
C ALA A 14 -7.25 8.67 -4.80
N GLN A 15 -5.99 8.26 -4.68
CA GLN A 15 -5.22 7.77 -5.83
C GLN A 15 -5.73 6.40 -6.28
N THR A 16 -5.98 5.49 -5.34
CA THR A 16 -6.59 4.20 -5.63
C THR A 16 -7.99 4.37 -6.23
N GLN A 17 -8.81 5.26 -5.67
CA GLN A 17 -10.15 5.53 -6.17
C GLN A 17 -10.11 6.07 -7.61
N ARG A 18 -9.18 6.95 -7.94
CA ARG A 18 -8.99 7.42 -9.32
C ARG A 18 -8.55 6.31 -10.24
N SER A 19 -7.66 5.42 -9.77
CA SER A 19 -7.23 4.25 -10.54
C SER A 19 -8.41 3.34 -10.91
N LEU A 20 -9.31 3.09 -9.97
CA LEU A 20 -10.55 2.33 -10.23
C LEU A 20 -11.42 2.97 -11.33
N HIS A 21 -11.48 4.31 -11.39
CA HIS A 21 -12.23 5.00 -12.43
C HIS A 21 -11.52 4.97 -13.79
N HIS A 22 -10.19 5.12 -13.80
CA HIS A 22 -9.43 5.21 -15.05
C HIS A 22 -9.13 3.85 -15.68
N PHE A 23 -9.00 2.81 -14.87
CA PHE A 23 -8.61 1.46 -15.28
C PHE A 23 -9.69 0.42 -14.95
N ALA A 24 -10.97 0.77 -15.13
CA ALA A 24 -12.08 -0.16 -14.97
C ALA A 24 -12.13 -1.12 -16.18
N ILE A 25 -11.07 -1.95 -16.32
CA ILE A 25 -10.86 -2.84 -17.47
C ILE A 25 -10.76 -4.27 -16.93
N GLY A 26 -11.51 -5.19 -17.54
CA GLY A 26 -11.45 -6.60 -17.18
C GLY A 26 -12.52 -7.04 -16.19
N ASP A 27 -12.41 -8.29 -15.74
CA ASP A 27 -13.33 -8.88 -14.77
C ASP A 27 -12.91 -8.54 -13.34
N PRO A 28 -13.77 -7.85 -12.56
CA PRO A 28 -13.44 -7.47 -11.18
C PRO A 28 -13.23 -8.63 -10.21
N GLN A 29 -13.60 -9.84 -10.56
CA GLN A 29 -13.40 -11.02 -9.72
C GLN A 29 -12.19 -11.85 -10.13
N ALA A 30 -11.93 -11.95 -11.45
CA ALA A 30 -10.88 -12.81 -11.98
C ALA A 30 -9.55 -12.08 -12.25
N GLU A 31 -9.58 -10.75 -12.43
CA GLU A 31 -8.43 -9.98 -12.91
C GLU A 31 -7.96 -8.90 -11.92
N ARG A 32 -8.12 -9.18 -10.63
CA ARG A 32 -7.52 -8.36 -9.56
C ARG A 32 -6.01 -8.64 -9.44
N MET A 33 -5.31 -7.65 -8.87
CA MET A 33 -3.90 -7.84 -8.52
C MET A 33 -3.77 -9.06 -7.58
N PRO A 34 -2.88 -10.03 -7.89
CA PRO A 34 -2.69 -11.20 -7.05
C PRO A 34 -2.34 -10.86 -5.60
N GLN A 35 -2.95 -11.57 -4.66
CA GLN A 35 -2.73 -11.34 -3.23
C GLN A 35 -1.29 -11.54 -2.82
N GLU A 36 -0.59 -12.48 -3.43
CA GLU A 36 0.83 -12.75 -3.19
C GLU A 36 1.70 -11.51 -3.47
N ILE A 37 1.34 -10.71 -4.49
CA ILE A 37 2.04 -9.46 -4.78
C ILE A 37 1.70 -8.40 -3.70
N ILE A 38 0.46 -8.35 -3.25
CA ILE A 38 0.02 -7.42 -2.19
C ILE A 38 0.73 -7.75 -0.87
N HIS A 39 0.77 -9.03 -0.47
CA HIS A 39 1.47 -9.47 0.74
C HIS A 39 2.97 -9.18 0.65
N ALA A 40 3.58 -9.43 -0.52
CA ALA A 40 4.98 -9.07 -0.78
C ALA A 40 5.24 -7.56 -0.70
N MET A 41 4.30 -6.72 -1.16
CA MET A 41 4.37 -5.26 -0.97
C MET A 41 4.32 -4.91 0.51
N GLY A 42 3.49 -5.58 1.31
CA GLY A 42 3.46 -5.42 2.77
C GLY A 42 4.82 -5.69 3.41
N LEU A 43 5.46 -6.81 3.06
CA LEU A 43 6.80 -7.17 3.54
C LEU A 43 7.84 -6.13 3.14
N LEU A 44 7.81 -5.67 1.90
CA LEU A 44 8.73 -4.65 1.39
C LEU A 44 8.55 -3.33 2.15
N LYS A 45 7.31 -2.87 2.35
CA LYS A 45 7.02 -1.62 3.08
C LYS A 45 7.42 -1.71 4.54
N LEU A 46 7.26 -2.88 5.17
CA LEU A 46 7.74 -3.15 6.51
C LEU A 46 9.27 -2.96 6.60
N ALA A 47 10.03 -3.58 5.70
CA ALA A 47 11.48 -3.46 5.66
C ALA A 47 11.95 -2.02 5.39
N CYS A 48 11.31 -1.32 4.44
CA CYS A 48 11.62 0.08 4.15
C CYS A 48 11.33 1.00 5.36
N ALA A 49 10.21 0.78 6.06
CA ALA A 49 9.86 1.55 7.25
C ALA A 49 10.88 1.34 8.36
N GLN A 50 11.30 0.10 8.59
CA GLN A 50 12.33 -0.23 9.59
C GLN A 50 13.64 0.50 9.30
N VAL A 51 14.16 0.41 8.07
CA VAL A 51 15.42 1.08 7.69
C VAL A 51 15.31 2.61 7.79
N ASN A 52 14.17 3.19 7.39
CA ASN A 52 13.98 4.64 7.48
C ASN A 52 13.84 5.11 8.93
N ASP A 53 13.21 4.34 9.81
CA ASP A 53 13.08 4.64 11.22
C ASP A 53 14.43 4.57 11.94
N GLU A 54 15.18 3.47 11.76
CA GLU A 54 16.54 3.29 12.29
C GLU A 54 17.52 4.39 11.82
N ALA A 55 17.33 4.88 10.60
CA ALA A 55 18.12 5.98 10.03
C ALA A 55 17.64 7.38 10.46
N GLY A 56 16.62 7.49 11.32
CA GLY A 56 16.07 8.76 11.77
C GLY A 56 15.42 9.60 10.67
N ARG A 57 14.91 8.97 9.62
CA ARG A 57 14.26 9.63 8.47
C ARG A 57 12.76 9.82 8.61
N LEU A 58 12.16 9.17 9.59
CA LEU A 58 10.74 9.30 9.92
C LEU A 58 10.56 10.13 11.20
N PRO A 59 9.44 10.85 11.35
CA PRO A 59 9.10 11.49 12.61
C PRO A 59 8.99 10.46 13.74
N GLU A 60 9.24 10.89 14.98
CA GLU A 60 9.15 10.03 16.16
C GLU A 60 7.78 9.35 16.27
N GLY A 61 7.78 8.05 16.49
CA GLY A 61 6.57 7.23 16.62
C GLY A 61 5.88 6.83 15.31
N VAL A 62 6.25 7.42 14.17
CA VAL A 62 5.64 7.11 12.86
C VAL A 62 6.11 5.75 12.33
N GLY A 63 7.40 5.43 12.48
CA GLY A 63 7.96 4.16 12.01
C GLY A 63 7.24 2.94 12.57
N PRO A 64 7.08 2.79 13.89
CA PRO A 64 6.34 1.70 14.50
C PRO A 64 4.89 1.55 14.00
N LEU A 65 4.18 2.66 13.77
CA LEU A 65 2.81 2.62 13.23
C LEU A 65 2.77 2.08 11.79
N ILE A 66 3.71 2.54 10.95
CA ILE A 66 3.82 2.04 9.57
C ILE A 66 4.16 0.55 9.57
N MET A 67 5.12 0.12 10.40
CA MET A 67 5.52 -1.28 10.51
C MET A 67 4.37 -2.18 10.97
N ALA A 68 3.56 -1.73 11.94
CA ALA A 68 2.39 -2.48 12.39
C ALA A 68 1.36 -2.65 11.26
N ALA A 69 0.99 -1.57 10.58
CA ALA A 69 0.04 -1.63 9.47
C ALA A 69 0.58 -2.43 8.27
N ALA A 70 1.87 -2.30 7.96
CA ALA A 70 2.51 -3.07 6.89
C ALA A 70 2.55 -4.57 7.20
N ARG A 71 2.68 -4.96 8.46
CA ARG A 71 2.57 -6.35 8.91
C ARG A 71 1.18 -6.91 8.67
N GLU A 72 0.12 -6.15 8.99
CA GLU A 72 -1.26 -6.57 8.73
C GLU A 72 -1.51 -6.79 7.22
N VAL A 73 -0.91 -5.97 6.34
CA VAL A 73 -0.96 -6.19 4.88
C VAL A 73 -0.22 -7.49 4.50
N ALA A 74 0.99 -7.69 5.02
CA ALA A 74 1.79 -8.89 4.72
C ALA A 74 1.11 -10.17 5.19
N ASP A 75 0.36 -10.13 6.28
CA ASP A 75 -0.37 -11.25 6.87
C ASP A 75 -1.77 -11.46 6.24
N GLY A 76 -2.14 -10.68 5.22
CA GLY A 76 -3.40 -10.79 4.49
C GLY A 76 -4.64 -10.28 5.24
N GLN A 77 -4.47 -9.58 6.36
CA GLN A 77 -5.59 -9.10 7.18
C GLN A 77 -6.35 -7.93 6.53
N LEU A 78 -5.76 -7.29 5.52
CA LEU A 78 -6.30 -6.10 4.85
C LEU A 78 -6.59 -6.32 3.35
N ASP A 79 -6.73 -7.57 2.90
CA ASP A 79 -6.89 -7.93 1.48
C ASP A 79 -8.07 -7.24 0.80
N ASP A 80 -9.17 -7.01 1.52
CA ASP A 80 -10.36 -6.33 1.01
C ASP A 80 -10.14 -4.85 0.66
N HIS A 81 -8.99 -4.28 1.04
CA HIS A 81 -8.61 -2.90 0.76
C HIS A 81 -7.73 -2.74 -0.50
N PHE A 82 -7.58 -3.82 -1.30
CA PHE A 82 -6.78 -3.84 -2.53
C PHE A 82 -7.64 -4.19 -3.75
N PRO A 83 -8.47 -3.22 -4.23
CA PRO A 83 -9.48 -3.49 -5.24
C PRO A 83 -8.95 -3.38 -6.69
N LEU A 84 -7.67 -3.04 -6.91
CA LEU A 84 -7.16 -2.72 -8.23
C LEU A 84 -7.02 -3.95 -9.13
N TYR A 85 -7.23 -3.71 -10.43
CA TYR A 85 -7.04 -4.71 -11.48
C TYR A 85 -5.58 -4.81 -11.92
N ILE A 86 -5.24 -5.93 -12.57
CA ILE A 86 -3.93 -6.10 -13.21
C ILE A 86 -3.73 -5.15 -14.40
N TRP A 87 -4.82 -4.72 -15.04
CA TRP A 87 -4.83 -3.79 -16.18
C TRP A 87 -4.69 -2.35 -15.71
N GLN A 88 -3.47 -1.99 -15.35
CA GLN A 88 -3.05 -0.67 -14.91
C GLN A 88 -1.77 -0.28 -15.65
N THR A 89 -1.08 0.82 -15.27
CA THR A 89 0.21 1.16 -15.88
C THR A 89 1.26 0.10 -15.58
N GLY A 90 2.12 -0.21 -16.56
CA GLY A 90 3.14 -1.26 -16.44
C GLY A 90 4.21 -1.05 -15.38
N SER A 91 4.32 0.17 -14.84
CA SER A 91 5.24 0.50 -13.73
C SER A 91 4.76 0.04 -12.36
N GLY A 92 3.50 -0.41 -12.22
CA GLY A 92 2.89 -0.80 -10.95
C GLY A 92 2.64 0.34 -9.96
N THR A 93 2.69 1.59 -10.45
CA THR A 93 2.52 2.78 -9.60
C THR A 93 1.20 2.78 -8.85
N GLN A 94 0.10 2.37 -9.49
CA GLN A 94 -1.22 2.32 -8.84
C GLN A 94 -1.23 1.34 -7.68
N SER A 95 -0.68 0.14 -7.82
CA SER A 95 -0.57 -0.84 -6.73
C SER A 95 0.33 -0.34 -5.61
N ASN A 96 1.46 0.31 -5.93
CA ASN A 96 2.32 0.93 -4.92
C ASN A 96 1.58 2.04 -4.15
N MET A 97 0.82 2.89 -4.84
CA MET A 97 0.03 3.94 -4.19
C MET A 97 -1.11 3.37 -3.36
N ASN A 98 -1.80 2.31 -3.82
CA ASN A 98 -2.80 1.61 -3.04
C ASN A 98 -2.20 1.09 -1.72
N THR A 99 -1.06 0.43 -1.77
CA THR A 99 -0.36 -0.06 -0.57
C THR A 99 0.02 1.10 0.36
N ASN A 100 0.55 2.20 -0.18
CA ASN A 100 0.89 3.38 0.63
C ASN A 100 -0.34 3.98 1.33
N GLU A 101 -1.47 4.09 0.63
CA GLU A 101 -2.70 4.66 1.17
C GLU A 101 -3.30 3.76 2.25
N VAL A 102 -3.37 2.44 2.02
CA VAL A 102 -3.89 1.46 2.99
C VAL A 102 -3.04 1.45 4.26
N ILE A 103 -1.72 1.36 4.13
CA ILE A 103 -0.81 1.38 5.28
C ILE A 103 -0.92 2.71 6.05
N ALA A 104 -0.94 3.85 5.34
CA ALA A 104 -1.03 5.14 6.01
C ALA A 104 -2.35 5.29 6.78
N ASN A 105 -3.48 4.96 6.17
CA ASN A 105 -4.78 5.09 6.80
C ASN A 105 -4.96 4.11 7.97
N ARG A 106 -4.46 2.88 7.86
CA ARG A 106 -4.46 1.95 8.98
C ARG A 106 -3.55 2.41 10.13
N ALA A 107 -2.39 2.95 9.81
CA ALA A 107 -1.47 3.53 10.80
C ALA A 107 -2.10 4.74 11.52
N ILE A 108 -2.82 5.60 10.80
CA ILE A 108 -3.58 6.72 11.38
C ILE A 108 -4.64 6.22 12.35
N GLU A 109 -5.40 5.19 11.98
CA GLU A 109 -6.41 4.60 12.86
C GLU A 109 -5.78 3.98 14.12
N LEU A 110 -4.65 3.26 13.99
CA LEU A 110 -3.89 2.73 15.13
C LEU A 110 -3.41 3.83 16.09
N ALA A 111 -3.14 5.02 15.56
CA ALA A 111 -2.79 6.20 16.35
C ALA A 111 -4.01 6.92 16.96
N GLY A 112 -5.23 6.47 16.68
CA GLY A 112 -6.47 7.14 17.11
C GLY A 112 -6.80 8.40 16.31
N GLY A 113 -6.21 8.57 15.12
CA GLY A 113 -6.45 9.69 14.22
C GLY A 113 -7.65 9.48 13.30
N VAL A 114 -7.87 10.44 12.39
CA VAL A 114 -8.97 10.40 11.41
C VAL A 114 -8.47 9.86 10.08
N VAL A 115 -9.00 8.71 9.66
CA VAL A 115 -8.68 8.08 8.37
C VAL A 115 -8.86 9.07 7.22
N GLY A 116 -7.86 9.13 6.33
CA GLY A 116 -7.81 10.10 5.22
C GLY A 116 -7.20 11.46 5.60
N GLY A 117 -6.95 11.73 6.88
CA GLY A 117 -6.40 13.00 7.39
C GLY A 117 -4.92 13.24 7.11
N LYS A 118 -4.16 12.19 6.76
CA LYS A 118 -2.71 12.22 6.50
C LYS A 118 -1.85 12.64 7.71
N ASP A 119 -2.41 12.58 8.89
CA ASP A 119 -1.77 12.89 10.17
C ASP A 119 -2.10 11.79 11.18
N PRO A 120 -1.11 11.18 11.87
CA PRO A 120 0.34 11.47 11.84
C PRO A 120 1.10 10.81 10.69
N VAL A 121 0.47 9.99 9.82
CA VAL A 121 1.13 9.26 8.75
C VAL A 121 0.68 9.73 7.38
N HIS A 122 1.66 10.13 6.53
CA HIS A 122 1.40 10.52 5.15
C HIS A 122 1.82 9.40 4.19
N PRO A 123 0.99 8.99 3.18
CA PRO A 123 1.30 7.88 2.28
C PRO A 123 2.57 8.09 1.46
N ASN A 124 2.81 9.29 0.92
CA ASN A 124 4.02 9.56 0.13
C ASN A 124 5.24 9.92 0.97
N ASP A 125 5.06 10.81 1.95
CA ASP A 125 6.20 11.40 2.66
C ASP A 125 6.76 10.47 3.73
N HIS A 126 5.94 9.53 4.23
CA HIS A 126 6.33 8.56 5.26
C HIS A 126 6.36 7.13 4.74
N VAL A 127 5.23 6.56 4.29
CA VAL A 127 5.17 5.16 3.85
C VAL A 127 6.05 4.91 2.62
N ASN A 128 6.05 5.84 1.66
CA ASN A 128 6.86 5.74 0.44
C ASN A 128 8.24 6.41 0.54
N LYS A 129 8.68 6.77 1.73
CA LYS A 129 9.96 7.47 1.95
C LYS A 129 11.13 6.74 1.30
N SER A 130 11.90 7.47 0.49
CA SER A 130 13.09 6.97 -0.22
C SER A 130 12.82 5.80 -1.20
N GLN A 131 11.61 5.69 -1.74
CA GLN A 131 11.20 4.59 -2.61
C GLN A 131 10.68 5.08 -3.95
N SER A 132 10.90 4.28 -5.00
CA SER A 132 10.30 4.42 -6.33
C SER A 132 9.45 3.19 -6.66
N SER A 133 8.29 3.37 -7.28
CA SER A 133 7.47 2.25 -7.76
C SER A 133 8.18 1.41 -8.83
N ASN A 134 9.11 2.01 -9.59
CA ASN A 134 9.91 1.29 -10.58
C ASN A 134 10.88 0.26 -9.94
N ASP A 135 11.12 0.36 -8.64
CA ASP A 135 11.90 -0.59 -7.86
C ASP A 135 10.99 -1.44 -6.96
N THR A 136 10.10 -0.82 -6.20
CA THR A 136 9.28 -1.54 -5.22
C THR A 136 8.35 -2.57 -5.85
N PHE A 137 7.71 -2.25 -6.96
CA PHE A 137 6.77 -3.17 -7.60
C PHE A 137 7.45 -4.42 -8.18
N PRO A 138 8.52 -4.33 -9.01
CA PRO A 138 9.22 -5.53 -9.48
C PRO A 138 9.89 -6.32 -8.34
N THR A 139 10.37 -5.65 -7.28
CA THR A 139 10.87 -6.35 -6.09
C THR A 139 9.78 -7.17 -5.42
N ALA A 140 8.58 -6.62 -5.23
CA ALA A 140 7.44 -7.36 -4.69
C ALA A 140 7.04 -8.54 -5.59
N MET A 141 7.08 -8.39 -6.92
CA MET A 141 6.84 -9.50 -7.85
C MET A 141 7.83 -10.64 -7.65
N HIS A 142 9.13 -10.33 -7.48
CA HIS A 142 10.16 -11.34 -7.22
C HIS A 142 9.94 -12.05 -5.87
N ILE A 143 9.63 -11.29 -4.81
CA ILE A 143 9.34 -11.87 -3.50
C ILE A 143 8.12 -12.81 -3.58
N ALA A 144 7.05 -12.38 -4.23
CA ALA A 144 5.85 -13.19 -4.43
C ALA A 144 6.15 -14.47 -5.20
N ALA A 145 6.89 -14.37 -6.32
CA ALA A 145 7.26 -15.54 -7.13
C ALA A 145 8.08 -16.56 -6.32
N VAL A 146 9.06 -16.11 -5.54
CA VAL A 146 9.85 -17.00 -4.68
C VAL A 146 8.97 -17.66 -3.61
N GLY A 147 8.06 -16.90 -3.00
CA GLY A 147 7.13 -17.42 -2.01
C GLY A 147 6.22 -18.53 -2.55
N VAL A 148 5.74 -18.39 -3.78
CA VAL A 148 4.89 -19.41 -4.44
C VAL A 148 5.68 -20.66 -4.87
N ILE A 149 6.90 -20.47 -5.39
CA ILE A 149 7.75 -21.60 -5.85
C ILE A 149 8.28 -22.42 -4.67
N GLY A 150 8.46 -21.79 -3.49
CA GLY A 150 9.01 -22.44 -2.30
C GLY A 150 7.99 -23.25 -1.48
N GLN A 151 6.73 -23.26 -1.90
CA GLN A 151 5.65 -24.08 -1.30
C GLN A 151 5.53 -25.43 -2.05
#